data_7d1c7b3ef716b2b54967070dd7cf7cec
#
_entry.id   7d1c7b3ef716b2b54967070dd7cf7cec
#
_cell.length_a   1.000
_cell.length_b   1.000
_cell.length_c   1.000
_cell.angle_alpha   90.00
_cell.angle_beta   90.00
_cell.angle_gamma   90.00
#
_symmetry.space_group_name_H-M   'P 1'
#
loop_
_entity.id
_entity.type
_entity.pdbx_description
1 polymer ?
#
loop_
_entity_poly.entity_id
_entity_poly.type
_entity_poly.pdbx_seq_one_letter_code
_entity_poly.pdbx_strand_id
1 'polypeptide(L)'
;MQNQPLVSICCITYNHEKYIREAIEGFLRQKTSFPIEVLLHDDASNDGTSSIIRAYESKYPDLIFPIYQKENQYSKGVKISPTYNWPRARGKYIALCEGDDYWTDPLKLQKQVDFLEKNEEYSMCAHDVKTIYEDDWKEKKNHRFNKPIDNATFEDLVDHHF
;
A
#
# COMPACT_ATOMS: atom_id res chain seq x y z
N MET A 1 5.71 -11.73 23.30
CA MET A 1 4.40 -11.26 22.78
C MET A 1 4.71 -10.30 21.66
N GLN A 2 4.31 -10.62 20.42
CA GLN A 2 4.45 -9.66 19.31
C GLN A 2 3.56 -8.45 19.64
N ASN A 3 4.13 -7.25 19.65
CA ASN A 3 3.35 -6.04 19.84
C ASN A 3 2.32 -5.94 18.72
N GLN A 4 1.05 -5.70 19.07
CA GLN A 4 -0.02 -5.51 18.08
C GLN A 4 0.36 -4.33 17.17
N PRO A 5 0.34 -4.49 15.84
CA PRO A 5 0.65 -3.39 14.94
C PRO A 5 -0.42 -2.30 15.05
N LEU A 6 -0.01 -1.04 14.87
CA LEU A 6 -0.95 0.07 14.76
C LEU A 6 -1.39 0.27 13.31
N VAL A 7 -0.52 -0.04 12.35
CA VAL A 7 -0.80 0.09 10.92
C VAL A 7 -0.55 -1.25 10.22
N SER A 8 -1.52 -1.68 9.43
CA SER A 8 -1.37 -2.78 8.46
C SER A 8 -1.19 -2.17 7.06
N ILE A 9 -0.02 -2.35 6.47
CA ILE A 9 0.24 -1.99 5.07
C ILE A 9 -0.33 -3.11 4.20
N CYS A 10 -1.32 -2.80 3.37
CA CYS A 10 -1.96 -3.74 2.44
C CYS A 10 -1.48 -3.44 1.02
N CYS A 11 -0.72 -4.37 0.45
CA CYS A 11 -0.18 -4.28 -0.90
C CYS A 11 -0.73 -5.43 -1.75
N ILE A 12 -1.22 -5.09 -2.94
CA ILE A 12 -1.62 -6.06 -3.97
C ILE A 12 -0.64 -5.98 -5.13
N THR A 13 -0.36 -7.14 -5.76
CA THR A 13 0.59 -7.20 -6.87
C THR A 13 0.23 -8.31 -7.85
N TYR A 14 0.51 -8.08 -9.12
CA TYR A 14 0.42 -9.06 -10.19
C TYR A 14 1.38 -8.69 -11.32
N ASN A 15 2.42 -9.51 -11.56
CA ASN A 15 3.45 -9.28 -12.57
C ASN A 15 4.16 -7.91 -12.45
N HIS A 16 4.57 -7.57 -11.22
CA HIS A 16 5.29 -6.35 -10.90
C HIS A 16 6.78 -6.61 -10.58
N GLU A 17 7.42 -7.56 -11.27
CA GLU A 17 8.84 -7.93 -11.05
C GLU A 17 9.78 -6.72 -11.06
N LYS A 18 9.51 -5.74 -11.92
CA LYS A 18 10.34 -4.53 -12.05
C LYS A 18 10.18 -3.57 -10.87
N TYR A 19 9.04 -3.57 -10.19
CA TYR A 19 8.62 -2.52 -9.25
C TYR A 19 8.53 -2.98 -7.81
N ILE A 20 8.07 -4.23 -7.57
CA ILE A 20 7.72 -4.74 -6.24
C ILE A 20 8.86 -4.59 -5.21
N ARG A 21 10.11 -4.60 -5.67
CA ARG A 21 11.27 -4.35 -4.79
C ARG A 21 11.22 -2.94 -4.21
N GLU A 22 10.96 -1.92 -5.03
CA GLU A 22 10.91 -0.52 -4.58
C GLU A 22 9.72 -0.28 -3.65
N ALA A 23 8.57 -0.90 -3.91
CA ALA A 23 7.42 -0.89 -3.02
C ALA A 23 7.78 -1.41 -1.63
N ILE A 24 8.34 -2.63 -1.55
CA ILE A 24 8.74 -3.25 -0.27
C ILE A 24 9.81 -2.43 0.45
N GLU A 25 10.82 -1.94 -0.25
CA GLU A 25 11.84 -1.07 0.33
C GLU A 25 11.26 0.26 0.84
N GLY A 26 10.22 0.78 0.16
CA GLY A 26 9.45 1.94 0.62
C GLY A 26 8.75 1.67 1.96
N PHE A 27 8.20 0.48 2.16
CA PHE A 27 7.59 0.06 3.43
C PHE A 27 8.63 -0.13 4.52
N LEU A 28 9.75 -0.78 4.21
CA LEU A 28 10.84 -1.04 5.16
C LEU A 28 11.57 0.23 5.61
N ARG A 29 11.57 1.28 4.79
CA ARG A 29 12.16 2.58 5.13
C ARG A 29 11.30 3.43 6.06
N GLN A 30 10.05 3.05 6.33
CA GLN A 30 9.17 3.83 7.20
C GLN A 30 9.74 3.90 8.63
N LYS A 31 9.77 5.12 9.17
CA LYS A 31 10.21 5.42 10.53
C LYS A 31 8.98 5.77 11.36
N THR A 32 8.58 4.87 12.23
CA THR A 32 7.38 5.00 13.07
C THR A 32 7.72 4.78 14.55
N SER A 33 7.01 5.46 15.42
CA SER A 33 7.04 5.22 16.87
C SER A 33 6.17 4.05 17.31
N PHE A 34 5.51 3.40 16.37
CA PHE A 34 4.58 2.29 16.58
C PHE A 34 4.92 1.11 15.67
N PRO A 35 4.50 -0.12 16.04
CA PRO A 35 4.70 -1.29 15.21
C PRO A 35 3.80 -1.26 13.97
N ILE A 36 4.31 -1.84 12.88
CA ILE A 36 3.60 -2.02 11.61
C ILE A 36 3.66 -3.49 11.20
N GLU A 37 2.78 -3.88 10.28
CA GLU A 37 2.87 -5.14 9.53
C GLU A 37 2.67 -4.87 8.04
N VAL A 38 3.19 -5.78 7.20
CA VAL A 38 3.08 -5.70 5.73
C VAL A 38 2.35 -6.92 5.22
N LEU A 39 1.16 -6.71 4.70
CA LEU A 39 0.28 -7.74 4.14
C LEU A 39 0.36 -7.67 2.62
N LEU A 40 1.19 -8.53 2.04
CA LEU A 40 1.34 -8.65 0.59
C LEU A 40 0.35 -9.67 0.02
N HIS A 41 -0.21 -9.38 -1.14
CA HIS A 41 -1.03 -10.33 -1.89
C HIS A 41 -0.52 -10.42 -3.33
N ASP A 42 0.08 -11.54 -3.66
CA ASP A 42 0.49 -11.87 -5.02
C ASP A 42 -0.62 -12.66 -5.72
N ASP A 43 -1.25 -12.03 -6.69
CA ASP A 43 -2.41 -12.56 -7.40
C ASP A 43 -2.04 -13.52 -8.55
N ALA A 44 -1.20 -14.51 -8.25
CA ALA A 44 -0.69 -15.52 -9.16
C ALA A 44 0.23 -14.94 -10.26
N SER A 45 1.21 -14.14 -9.87
CA SER A 45 2.25 -13.66 -10.80
C SER A 45 2.98 -14.81 -11.46
N ASN A 46 3.30 -14.64 -12.76
CA ASN A 46 4.03 -15.61 -13.58
C ASN A 46 5.43 -15.11 -13.99
N ASP A 47 5.85 -13.95 -13.48
CA ASP A 47 7.19 -13.36 -13.59
C ASP A 47 8.00 -13.56 -12.29
N GLY A 48 9.08 -12.79 -12.09
CA GLY A 48 9.92 -12.83 -10.89
C GLY A 48 9.30 -12.25 -9.61
N THR A 49 8.07 -11.69 -9.65
CA THR A 49 7.43 -11.03 -8.51
C THR A 49 7.39 -11.89 -7.25
N SER A 50 6.83 -13.12 -7.36
CA SER A 50 6.74 -14.05 -6.22
C SER A 50 8.10 -14.39 -5.62
N SER A 51 9.14 -14.54 -6.45
CA SER A 51 10.49 -14.88 -6.00
C SER A 51 11.10 -13.74 -5.19
N ILE A 52 10.88 -12.49 -5.61
CA ILE A 52 11.31 -11.30 -4.88
C ILE A 52 10.61 -11.22 -3.52
N ILE A 53 9.29 -11.39 -3.48
CA ILE A 53 8.51 -11.35 -2.23
C ILE A 53 9.02 -12.42 -1.25
N ARG A 54 9.26 -13.67 -1.70
CA ARG A 54 9.78 -14.75 -0.86
C ARG A 54 11.14 -14.43 -0.24
N ALA A 55 12.00 -13.74 -0.97
CA ALA A 55 13.30 -13.31 -0.43
C ALA A 55 13.12 -12.31 0.73
N TYR A 56 12.16 -11.37 0.60
CA TYR A 56 11.85 -10.43 1.69
C TYR A 56 11.10 -11.07 2.85
N GLU A 57 10.14 -11.97 2.59
CA GLU A 57 9.47 -12.79 3.63
C GLU A 57 10.49 -13.52 4.49
N SER A 58 11.45 -14.21 3.85
CA SER A 58 12.51 -14.95 4.56
C SER A 58 13.40 -14.04 5.39
N LYS A 59 13.66 -12.81 4.93
CA LYS A 59 14.49 -11.84 5.64
C LYS A 59 13.76 -11.12 6.78
N TYR A 60 12.45 -10.96 6.65
CA TYR A 60 11.60 -10.22 7.58
C TYR A 60 10.35 -11.01 7.97
N PRO A 61 10.48 -12.23 8.54
CA PRO A 61 9.36 -13.15 8.78
C PRO A 61 8.35 -12.64 9.82
N ASP A 62 8.77 -11.72 10.70
CA ASP A 62 7.92 -11.12 11.73
C ASP A 62 7.24 -9.82 11.28
N LEU A 63 7.49 -9.38 10.04
CA LEU A 63 7.00 -8.12 9.50
C LEU A 63 6.19 -8.31 8.21
N ILE A 64 6.64 -9.20 7.32
CA ILE A 64 6.07 -9.38 5.97
C ILE A 64 5.30 -10.70 5.92
N PHE A 65 4.01 -10.59 5.64
CA PHE A 65 3.06 -11.69 5.62
C PHE A 65 2.39 -11.80 4.24
N PRO A 66 2.97 -12.56 3.29
CA PRO A 66 2.40 -12.68 1.96
C PRO A 66 1.30 -13.73 1.86
N ILE A 67 0.42 -13.55 0.86
CA ILE A 67 -0.43 -14.58 0.27
C ILE A 67 0.01 -14.75 -1.18
N TYR A 68 0.14 -16.00 -1.61
CA TYR A 68 0.43 -16.36 -3.00
C TYR A 68 -0.76 -17.12 -3.57
N GLN A 69 -1.47 -16.50 -4.52
CA GLN A 69 -2.57 -17.16 -5.20
C GLN A 69 -2.05 -18.19 -6.21
N LYS A 70 -2.87 -19.21 -6.46
CA LYS A 70 -2.61 -20.21 -7.52
C LYS A 70 -3.19 -19.80 -8.87
N GLU A 71 -4.19 -18.93 -8.83
CA GLU A 71 -4.92 -18.42 -9.99
C GLU A 71 -5.25 -16.96 -9.76
N ASN A 72 -5.21 -16.16 -10.82
CA ASN A 72 -5.52 -14.73 -10.74
C ASN A 72 -6.99 -14.53 -10.32
N GLN A 73 -7.18 -13.94 -9.15
CA GLN A 73 -8.49 -13.72 -8.55
C GLN A 73 -9.15 -12.45 -9.08
N TYR A 74 -8.33 -11.43 -9.38
CA TYR A 74 -8.83 -10.18 -9.95
C TYR A 74 -9.54 -10.41 -11.29
N SER A 75 -8.99 -11.25 -12.16
CA SER A 75 -9.62 -11.61 -13.44
C SER A 75 -10.97 -12.33 -13.30
N LYS A 76 -11.26 -12.86 -12.12
CA LYS A 76 -12.54 -13.47 -11.76
C LYS A 76 -13.52 -12.49 -11.11
N GLY A 77 -13.18 -11.21 -11.07
CA GLY A 77 -13.99 -10.14 -10.47
C GLY A 77 -13.90 -10.06 -8.95
N VAL A 78 -12.91 -10.73 -8.33
CA VAL A 78 -12.72 -10.67 -6.88
C VAL A 78 -12.05 -9.35 -6.51
N LYS A 79 -12.59 -8.64 -5.52
CA LYS A 79 -11.96 -7.46 -4.91
C LYS A 79 -10.87 -7.92 -3.94
N ILE A 80 -9.61 -7.82 -4.35
CA ILE A 80 -8.48 -8.46 -3.66
C ILE A 80 -8.31 -7.96 -2.22
N SER A 81 -8.15 -6.67 -2.00
CA SER A 81 -7.90 -6.14 -0.64
C SER A 81 -9.04 -6.42 0.34
N PRO A 82 -10.32 -6.16 0.01
CA PRO A 82 -11.44 -6.49 0.90
C PRO A 82 -11.57 -7.99 1.20
N THR A 83 -11.21 -8.85 0.24
CA THR A 83 -11.38 -10.31 0.39
C THR A 83 -10.23 -10.95 1.16
N TYR A 84 -9.00 -10.50 0.93
CA TYR A 84 -7.82 -11.21 1.42
C TYR A 84 -6.97 -10.40 2.42
N ASN A 85 -6.75 -9.09 2.20
CA ASN A 85 -5.85 -8.32 3.05
C ASN A 85 -6.57 -7.74 4.28
N TRP A 86 -7.71 -7.08 4.10
CA TRP A 86 -8.40 -6.41 5.21
C TRP A 86 -8.87 -7.36 6.32
N PRO A 87 -9.41 -8.57 6.03
CA PRO A 87 -9.85 -9.48 7.09
C PRO A 87 -8.73 -10.00 7.99
N ARG A 88 -7.48 -9.94 7.55
CA ARG A 88 -6.30 -10.35 8.33
C ARG A 88 -5.49 -9.19 8.91
N ALA A 89 -5.88 -7.96 8.57
CA ALA A 89 -5.23 -6.77 9.11
C ALA A 89 -5.48 -6.65 10.62
N ARG A 90 -4.42 -6.50 11.40
CA ARG A 90 -4.46 -6.38 12.86
C ARG A 90 -4.31 -4.94 13.33
N GLY A 91 -3.87 -4.04 12.44
CA GLY A 91 -3.69 -2.61 12.73
C GLY A 91 -5.01 -1.89 12.89
N LYS A 92 -5.03 -0.83 13.71
CA LYS A 92 -6.13 0.13 13.78
C LYS A 92 -6.32 0.83 12.44
N TYR A 93 -5.22 1.09 11.73
CA TYR A 93 -5.20 1.75 10.43
C TYR A 93 -4.75 0.81 9.32
N ILE A 94 -5.32 1.01 8.13
CA ILE A 94 -4.91 0.32 6.90
C ILE A 94 -4.25 1.35 5.99
N ALA A 95 -3.01 1.09 5.58
CA ALA A 95 -2.31 1.87 4.57
C ALA A 95 -2.28 1.10 3.25
N LEU A 96 -2.74 1.71 2.16
CA LEU A 96 -2.82 1.08 0.85
C LEU A 96 -1.64 1.49 -0.02
N CYS A 97 -1.08 0.54 -0.76
CA CYS A 97 -0.08 0.76 -1.80
C CYS A 97 -0.13 -0.42 -2.78
N GLU A 98 -0.09 -0.15 -4.07
CA GLU A 98 0.02 -1.20 -5.07
C GLU A 98 1.49 -1.61 -5.28
N GLY A 99 1.73 -2.78 -5.86
CA GLY A 99 3.08 -3.34 -5.98
C GLY A 99 3.94 -2.67 -7.06
N ASP A 100 3.36 -1.81 -7.88
CA ASP A 100 4.01 -0.95 -8.87
C ASP A 100 4.19 0.50 -8.42
N ASP A 101 3.69 0.81 -7.20
CA ASP A 101 3.89 2.10 -6.53
C ASP A 101 4.94 2.01 -5.41
N TYR A 102 5.53 3.13 -5.04
CA TYR A 102 6.44 3.21 -3.90
C TYR A 102 6.37 4.53 -3.13
N TRP A 103 6.64 4.45 -1.83
CA TRP A 103 6.65 5.61 -0.95
C TRP A 103 8.03 6.24 -0.87
N THR A 104 8.11 7.54 -1.09
CA THR A 104 9.36 8.31 -1.05
C THR A 104 9.67 8.91 0.32
N ASP A 105 8.63 9.29 1.10
CA ASP A 105 8.80 9.89 2.42
C ASP A 105 8.89 8.83 3.51
N PRO A 106 10.03 8.68 4.21
CA PRO A 106 10.18 7.71 5.29
C PRO A 106 9.33 8.04 6.53
N LEU A 107 8.74 9.21 6.63
CA LEU A 107 7.86 9.63 7.73
C LEU A 107 6.38 9.63 7.33
N LYS A 108 6.03 9.10 6.15
CA LYS A 108 4.66 9.10 5.66
C LYS A 108 3.68 8.52 6.67
N LEU A 109 3.91 7.30 7.15
CA LEU A 109 3.00 6.64 8.08
C LEU A 109 2.94 7.38 9.43
N GLN A 110 4.08 7.85 9.95
CA GLN A 110 4.09 8.61 11.19
C GLN A 110 3.21 9.86 11.09
N LYS A 111 3.40 10.65 10.02
CA LYS A 111 2.63 11.89 9.79
C LYS A 111 1.13 11.63 9.66
N GLN A 112 0.75 10.59 8.91
CA GLN A 112 -0.65 10.24 8.67
C GLN A 112 -1.34 9.73 9.93
N VAL A 113 -0.66 8.90 10.72
CA VAL A 113 -1.19 8.43 12.01
C VAL A 113 -1.29 9.58 12.99
N ASP A 114 -0.26 10.43 13.11
CA ASP A 114 -0.29 11.59 14.00
C ASP A 114 -1.44 12.55 13.66
N PHE A 115 -1.77 12.68 12.37
CA PHE A 115 -2.91 13.48 11.92
C PHE A 115 -4.23 12.84 12.35
N LEU A 116 -4.45 11.55 12.06
CA LEU A 116 -5.69 10.85 12.35
C LEU A 116 -5.93 10.70 13.87
N GLU A 117 -4.87 10.51 14.66
CA GLU A 117 -4.98 10.43 16.13
C GLU A 117 -5.32 11.79 16.77
N LYS A 118 -4.98 12.89 16.12
CA LYS A 118 -5.31 14.25 16.60
C LYS A 118 -6.64 14.78 16.11
N ASN A 119 -7.19 14.20 15.06
CA ASN A 119 -8.39 14.69 14.37
C ASN A 119 -9.35 13.51 14.17
N GLU A 120 -10.03 13.13 15.24
CA GLU A 120 -10.89 11.93 15.29
C GLU A 120 -12.12 12.00 14.36
N GLU A 121 -12.45 13.21 13.88
CA GLU A 121 -13.51 13.45 12.91
C GLU A 121 -13.17 12.93 11.51
N TYR A 122 -11.90 12.67 11.21
CA TYR A 122 -11.47 12.10 9.92
C TYR A 122 -11.28 10.60 10.00
N SER A 123 -11.89 9.88 9.07
CA SER A 123 -11.75 8.42 8.94
C SER A 123 -10.59 8.00 8.04
N MET A 124 -10.05 8.93 7.22
CA MET A 124 -8.94 8.68 6.32
C MET A 124 -8.12 9.94 6.05
N CYS A 125 -6.89 9.75 5.61
CA CYS A 125 -6.09 10.82 5.02
C CYS A 125 -5.35 10.30 3.77
N ALA A 126 -5.26 11.14 2.76
CA ALA A 126 -4.55 10.86 1.51
C ALA A 126 -3.28 11.73 1.41
N HIS A 127 -2.51 11.54 0.35
CA HIS A 127 -1.34 12.33 0.02
C HIS A 127 -1.24 12.53 -1.49
N ASP A 128 -0.50 13.54 -1.90
CA ASP A 128 -0.18 13.75 -3.32
C ASP A 128 0.66 12.59 -3.87
N VAL A 129 0.48 12.30 -5.16
CA VAL A 129 1.23 11.31 -5.91
C VAL A 129 1.96 11.97 -7.09
N LYS A 130 3.12 11.41 -7.44
CA LYS A 130 3.83 11.73 -8.67
C LYS A 130 3.73 10.53 -9.60
N THR A 131 3.09 10.69 -10.76
CA THR A 131 3.04 9.64 -11.77
C THR A 131 4.32 9.65 -12.61
N ILE A 132 4.95 8.49 -12.76
CA ILE A 132 6.12 8.25 -13.61
C ILE A 132 5.69 7.33 -14.74
N TYR A 133 5.97 7.71 -15.99
CA TYR A 133 5.68 6.90 -17.18
C TYR A 133 6.98 6.29 -17.70
N GLU A 134 7.06 4.97 -17.87
CA GLU A 134 8.28 4.27 -18.33
C GLU A 134 8.73 4.69 -19.74
N ASP A 135 7.79 4.92 -20.65
CA ASP A 135 8.09 5.18 -22.07
C ASP A 135 8.46 6.64 -22.39
N ASP A 136 8.29 7.55 -21.44
CA ASP A 136 8.60 8.96 -21.59
C ASP A 136 9.28 9.48 -20.33
N TRP A 137 10.60 9.56 -20.30
CA TRP A 137 11.37 10.30 -19.26
C TRP A 137 11.02 11.80 -19.20
N LYS A 138 9.96 12.21 -19.87
CA LYS A 138 9.37 13.54 -19.75
C LYS A 138 8.45 13.53 -18.54
N GLU A 139 8.86 14.25 -17.51
CA GLU A 139 7.98 14.64 -16.40
C GLU A 139 6.66 15.19 -16.95
N LYS A 140 5.66 14.34 -17.12
CA LYS A 140 4.30 14.83 -17.31
C LYS A 140 3.85 15.35 -15.97
N LYS A 141 3.35 16.58 -15.99
CA LYS A 141 2.91 17.35 -14.81
C LYS A 141 2.18 16.46 -13.81
N ASN A 142 2.55 16.60 -12.53
CA ASN A 142 1.81 16.05 -11.41
C ASN A 142 0.31 16.14 -11.70
N HIS A 143 -0.39 15.00 -11.72
CA HIS A 143 -1.84 15.00 -11.54
C HIS A 143 -2.08 15.42 -10.08
N ARG A 144 -2.03 16.73 -9.85
CA ARG A 144 -2.72 17.27 -8.69
C ARG A 144 -4.21 17.11 -8.97
N PHE A 145 -4.97 16.61 -8.03
CA PHE A 145 -6.39 16.92 -7.98
C PHE A 145 -6.53 18.41 -8.33
N ASN A 146 -7.36 18.76 -9.29
CA ASN A 146 -7.48 20.13 -9.82
C ASN A 146 -7.83 21.19 -8.76
N LYS A 147 -8.07 20.76 -7.51
CA LYS A 147 -8.14 21.56 -6.28
C LYS A 147 -7.59 20.71 -5.14
N PRO A 148 -6.80 21.28 -4.21
CA PRO A 148 -6.57 20.63 -2.92
C PRO A 148 -7.96 20.37 -2.30
N ILE A 149 -8.32 19.12 -2.11
CA ILE A 149 -9.51 18.78 -1.33
C ILE A 149 -9.02 18.77 0.11
N ASP A 150 -9.06 19.94 0.76
CA ASP A 150 -8.64 20.06 2.15
C ASP A 150 -9.51 19.24 3.10
N ASN A 151 -10.77 18.95 2.69
CA ASN A 151 -11.72 18.09 3.42
C ASN A 151 -12.56 17.30 2.41
N ALA A 152 -12.06 16.12 2.00
CA ALA A 152 -12.84 15.22 1.17
C ALA A 152 -13.97 14.57 1.98
N THR A 153 -15.18 14.61 1.45
CA THR A 153 -16.34 13.88 1.99
C THR A 153 -16.40 12.47 1.39
N PHE A 154 -17.30 11.63 1.92
CA PHE A 154 -17.56 10.32 1.35
C PHE A 154 -18.09 10.42 -0.10
N GLU A 155 -18.90 11.43 -0.40
CA GLU A 155 -19.40 11.72 -1.73
C GLU A 155 -18.28 12.03 -2.71
N ASP A 156 -17.28 12.84 -2.29
CA ASP A 156 -16.11 13.16 -3.12
C ASP A 156 -15.30 11.90 -3.48
N LEU A 157 -15.25 10.90 -2.58
CA LEU A 157 -14.58 9.63 -2.81
C LEU A 157 -15.34 8.74 -3.80
N VAL A 158 -16.68 8.77 -3.77
CA VAL A 158 -17.52 7.95 -4.65
C VAL A 158 -17.53 8.50 -6.08
N ASP A 159 -17.54 9.83 -6.23
CA ASP A 159 -17.64 10.50 -7.53
C ASP A 159 -16.32 10.55 -8.31
N HIS A 160 -15.20 10.36 -7.65
CA HIS A 160 -13.86 10.52 -8.24
C HIS A 160 -13.08 9.20 -8.36
N HIS A 161 -13.74 8.08 -8.60
CA HIS A 161 -13.16 6.75 -8.89
C HIS A 161 -11.65 6.62 -8.56
N PHE A 162 -11.37 5.98 -7.41
CA PHE A 162 -10.08 5.41 -7.14
C PHE A 162 -9.90 4.11 -7.91
#